data_6bf37774e3f429af2fc5f9871ff8d142
#
_entry.id   6bf37774e3f429af2fc5f9871ff8d142
#
_cell.length_a   1.000
_cell.length_b   1.000
_cell.length_c   1.000
_cell.angle_alpha   90.00
_cell.angle_beta   90.00
_cell.angle_gamma   90.00
#
_symmetry.space_group_name_H-M   'P 1'
#
loop_
_entity.id
_entity.type
_entity.pdbx_description
1 polymer ?
#
loop_
_entity_poly.entity_id
_entity_poly.type
_entity_poly.pdbx_seq_one_letter_code
_entity_poly.pdbx_strand_id
1 'polypeptide(L)'
;MAKNTGKTVCLNYILRRLSTMDTPVAITSIGVDGEHTDRVTSTPKPQVTIYKGMTFVTSEVHYLQRQLVSEIVDVGRKYTSLGRLVTANVIQQGKCLISGPAETMGVKALIDQLSARGIQTTLVDGALSRMSLASPAVTDGIVLATGAAFSANIPQLVRKTKYVKQLIELPRVRKEWLPTLSSLSSGIWAVDDEGSIHDLEIPSIFLIEKREKDIFRYGTRLFVTGAISDKLLNFLRQQRKQVELIVSDFTKVFATQEVYDAFVREGNRMLSLMHSNLIAVTVNPYSPAGFYLDSETLREQMSRELNVPVYDIMKITSP
;
A
#
# COMPACT_ATOMS: atom_id res chain seq x y z
N MET A 1 5.53 4.98 3.96
CA MET A 1 5.09 5.23 5.33
C MET A 1 4.84 6.73 5.59
N ALA A 2 5.76 7.64 5.36
CA ALA A 2 5.55 9.07 5.51
C ALA A 2 5.94 9.82 4.22
N LYS A 3 5.67 11.14 4.17
CA LYS A 3 6.26 11.99 3.13
C LYS A 3 7.78 12.03 3.31
N ASN A 4 8.50 12.28 2.21
CA ASN A 4 9.98 12.43 2.20
C ASN A 4 10.80 11.20 2.69
N THR A 5 10.23 10.01 2.62
CA THR A 5 10.95 8.75 2.95
C THR A 5 11.72 8.16 1.78
N GLY A 6 11.96 8.90 0.70
CA GLY A 6 12.73 8.45 -0.46
C GLY A 6 11.95 7.64 -1.51
N LYS A 7 10.62 7.62 -1.47
CA LYS A 7 9.80 6.85 -2.43
C LYS A 7 10.15 7.13 -3.89
N THR A 8 10.21 8.41 -4.29
CA THR A 8 10.50 8.77 -5.68
C THR A 8 11.94 8.48 -6.07
N VAL A 9 12.89 8.57 -5.12
CA VAL A 9 14.29 8.15 -5.35
C VAL A 9 14.34 6.65 -5.63
N CYS A 10 13.65 5.86 -4.80
CA CYS A 10 13.51 4.41 -4.98
C CYS A 10 12.87 4.07 -6.34
N LEU A 11 11.77 4.74 -6.68
CA LEU A 11 11.08 4.53 -7.95
C LEU A 11 11.98 4.84 -9.14
N ASN A 12 12.67 5.97 -9.14
CA ASN A 12 13.62 6.34 -10.21
C ASN A 12 14.78 5.32 -10.31
N TYR A 13 15.28 4.81 -9.20
CA TYR A 13 16.28 3.75 -9.20
C TYR A 13 15.76 2.47 -9.86
N ILE A 14 14.55 2.02 -9.47
CA ILE A 14 13.92 0.81 -10.03
C ILE A 14 13.69 0.99 -11.54
N LEU A 15 13.12 2.11 -11.97
CA LEU A 15 12.90 2.40 -13.38
C LEU A 15 14.21 2.39 -14.19
N ARG A 16 15.27 2.98 -13.63
CA ARG A 16 16.59 2.96 -14.26
C ARG A 16 17.13 1.54 -14.42
N ARG A 17 16.97 0.69 -13.40
CA ARG A 17 17.39 -0.72 -13.49
C ARG A 17 16.57 -1.49 -14.51
N LEU A 18 15.26 -1.31 -14.52
CA LEU A 18 14.36 -1.95 -15.45
C LEU A 18 14.59 -1.48 -16.91
N SER A 19 15.08 -0.25 -17.11
CA SER A 19 15.37 0.25 -18.47
C SER A 19 16.51 -0.47 -19.18
N THR A 20 17.33 -1.22 -18.44
CA THR A 20 18.42 -2.05 -18.99
C THR A 20 18.01 -3.51 -19.19
N MET A 21 16.78 -3.85 -18.86
CA MET A 21 16.21 -5.20 -18.98
C MET A 21 15.26 -5.24 -20.19
N ASP A 22 15.23 -6.36 -20.88
CA ASP A 22 14.31 -6.58 -22.01
C ASP A 22 12.93 -7.04 -21.48
N THR A 23 12.29 -6.17 -20.70
CA THR A 23 11.00 -6.43 -20.08
C THR A 23 10.07 -5.25 -20.31
N PRO A 24 8.87 -5.45 -20.89
CA PRO A 24 7.88 -4.38 -21.04
C PRO A 24 7.40 -3.86 -19.70
N VAL A 25 7.71 -2.59 -19.42
CA VAL A 25 7.41 -1.93 -18.14
C VAL A 25 6.44 -0.78 -18.34
N ALA A 26 5.45 -0.69 -17.48
CA ALA A 26 4.61 0.48 -17.35
C ALA A 26 4.74 1.13 -15.98
N ILE A 27 4.48 2.44 -15.93
CA ILE A 27 4.38 3.20 -14.69
C ILE A 27 3.09 4.00 -14.64
N THR A 28 2.46 4.00 -13.48
CA THR A 28 1.32 4.85 -13.14
C THR A 28 1.39 5.26 -11.66
N SER A 29 0.43 6.04 -11.23
CA SER A 29 0.23 6.38 -9.81
C SER A 29 -1.23 6.11 -9.44
N ILE A 30 -1.56 6.35 -8.20
CA ILE A 30 -2.96 6.44 -7.82
C ILE A 30 -3.34 7.84 -7.39
N GLY A 31 -4.53 8.23 -7.80
CA GLY A 31 -5.07 9.54 -7.54
C GLY A 31 -4.40 10.61 -8.37
N VAL A 32 -4.98 11.75 -8.29
CA VAL A 32 -4.63 12.94 -9.05
C VAL A 32 -4.29 14.00 -8.02
N ASP A 33 -3.04 14.06 -7.61
CA ASP A 33 -2.58 15.23 -6.87
C ASP A 33 -2.28 16.33 -7.89
N GLY A 34 -3.23 17.23 -8.09
CA GLY A 34 -3.11 18.38 -9.01
C GLY A 34 -2.12 19.48 -8.57
N GLU A 35 -1.31 19.21 -7.56
CA GLU A 35 -0.42 20.21 -6.98
C GLU A 35 1.01 20.02 -7.44
N HIS A 36 1.56 21.06 -8.08
CA HIS A 36 2.99 21.13 -8.45
C HIS A 36 3.92 21.22 -7.24
N THR A 37 3.39 21.67 -6.11
CA THR A 37 4.09 21.80 -4.83
C THR A 37 3.39 21.02 -3.74
N ASP A 38 4.15 20.40 -2.85
CA ASP A 38 3.59 19.83 -1.64
C ASP A 38 3.10 20.96 -0.73
N ARG A 39 1.79 21.05 -0.47
CA ARG A 39 1.19 22.09 0.39
C ARG A 39 1.74 22.13 1.81
N VAL A 40 2.31 21.02 2.29
CA VAL A 40 2.83 20.93 3.66
C VAL A 40 4.28 21.40 3.75
N THR A 41 5.09 21.13 2.72
CA THR A 41 6.53 21.42 2.73
C THR A 41 6.95 22.50 1.74
N SER A 42 6.03 23.01 0.90
CA SER A 42 6.30 23.97 -0.19
C SER A 42 7.42 23.52 -1.15
N THR A 43 7.73 22.22 -1.17
CA THR A 43 8.77 21.67 -2.06
C THR A 43 8.15 21.22 -3.38
N PRO A 44 8.85 21.40 -4.52
CA PRO A 44 8.40 20.89 -5.81
C PRO A 44 8.22 19.36 -5.72
N LYS A 45 7.14 18.83 -6.31
CA LYS A 45 6.99 17.39 -6.45
C LYS A 45 8.14 16.84 -7.29
N PRO A 46 8.84 15.80 -6.80
CA PRO A 46 9.90 15.19 -7.59
C PRO A 46 9.29 14.52 -8.82
N GLN A 47 9.78 14.92 -10.00
CA GLN A 47 9.41 14.31 -11.26
C GLN A 47 10.04 12.93 -11.38
N VAL A 48 9.32 12.04 -12.07
CA VAL A 48 9.78 10.68 -12.35
C VAL A 48 10.48 10.68 -13.71
N THR A 49 11.69 10.11 -13.78
CA THR A 49 12.40 9.88 -15.03
C THR A 49 11.90 8.58 -15.66
N ILE A 50 11.42 8.66 -16.92
CA ILE A 50 10.89 7.52 -17.66
C ILE A 50 11.78 7.30 -18.88
N TYR A 51 12.14 6.06 -19.12
CA TYR A 51 13.14 5.68 -20.12
C TYR A 51 12.49 5.25 -21.44
N LYS A 52 13.26 5.32 -22.52
CA LYS A 52 12.83 4.88 -23.86
C LYS A 52 12.28 3.44 -23.82
N GLY A 53 11.17 3.21 -24.50
CA GLY A 53 10.49 1.91 -24.59
C GLY A 53 9.53 1.61 -23.44
N MET A 54 9.54 2.40 -22.35
CA MET A 54 8.58 2.25 -21.27
C MET A 54 7.24 2.86 -21.63
N THR A 55 6.18 2.30 -21.08
CA THR A 55 4.82 2.87 -21.10
C THR A 55 4.58 3.67 -19.82
N PHE A 56 3.88 4.79 -19.91
CA PHE A 56 3.42 5.50 -18.72
C PHE A 56 1.96 5.91 -18.85
N VAL A 57 1.29 6.03 -17.72
CA VAL A 57 -0.06 6.53 -17.63
C VAL A 57 -0.08 7.74 -16.72
N THR A 58 -0.64 8.84 -17.23
CA THR A 58 -0.78 10.08 -16.48
C THR A 58 -2.03 10.86 -16.92
N SER A 59 -2.39 11.95 -16.24
CA SER A 59 -3.51 12.80 -16.64
C SER A 59 -3.14 13.70 -17.84
N GLU A 60 -4.15 14.18 -18.57
CA GLU A 60 -3.96 15.14 -19.69
C GLU A 60 -3.13 16.34 -19.26
N VAL A 61 -3.40 16.92 -18.09
CA VAL A 61 -2.66 18.09 -17.58
C VAL A 61 -1.18 17.78 -17.39
N HIS A 62 -0.85 16.66 -16.75
CA HIS A 62 0.55 16.25 -16.55
C HIS A 62 1.21 15.78 -17.85
N TYR A 63 0.44 15.20 -18.77
CA TYR A 63 0.93 14.81 -20.09
C TYR A 63 1.38 16.05 -20.90
N LEU A 64 0.63 17.14 -20.86
CA LEU A 64 0.99 18.39 -21.54
C LEU A 64 2.25 19.04 -20.95
N GLN A 65 2.56 18.78 -19.68
CA GLN A 65 3.72 19.34 -18.97
C GLN A 65 4.96 18.41 -18.99
N ARG A 66 4.89 17.29 -19.70
CA ARG A 66 5.98 16.34 -19.76
C ARG A 66 7.23 16.92 -20.43
N GLN A 67 8.37 16.47 -19.95
CA GLN A 67 9.69 16.81 -20.49
C GLN A 67 10.32 15.56 -21.15
N LEU A 68 9.57 14.86 -21.98
CA LEU A 68 9.97 13.68 -22.74
C LEU A 68 9.21 13.62 -24.06
N VAL A 69 9.71 12.85 -25.01
CA VAL A 69 9.00 12.57 -26.27
C VAL A 69 8.29 11.24 -26.16
N SER A 70 7.02 11.23 -26.51
CA SER A 70 6.18 10.02 -26.41
C SER A 70 5.11 9.97 -27.48
N GLU A 71 4.67 8.77 -27.78
CA GLU A 71 3.54 8.46 -28.65
C GLU A 71 2.32 8.06 -27.78
N ILE A 72 1.16 8.66 -28.05
CA ILE A 72 -0.08 8.31 -27.36
C ILE A 72 -0.57 6.98 -27.89
N VAL A 73 -0.82 6.03 -26.98
CA VAL A 73 -1.36 4.70 -27.28
C VAL A 73 -2.85 4.66 -27.02
N ASP A 74 -3.31 5.36 -25.96
CA ASP A 74 -4.72 5.38 -25.58
C ASP A 74 -5.08 6.60 -24.74
N VAL A 75 -6.34 7.01 -24.82
CA VAL A 75 -6.91 8.06 -23.97
C VAL A 75 -8.18 7.54 -23.33
N GLY A 76 -8.15 7.46 -21.99
CA GLY A 76 -9.27 6.95 -21.21
C GLY A 76 -10.56 7.74 -21.40
N ARG A 77 -11.69 7.07 -21.31
CA ARG A 77 -13.02 7.71 -21.48
C ARG A 77 -13.49 8.47 -20.24
N LYS A 78 -13.03 8.07 -19.04
CA LYS A 78 -13.43 8.70 -17.77
C LYS A 78 -12.60 9.94 -17.50
N TYR A 79 -13.26 11.01 -17.06
CA TYR A 79 -12.64 12.24 -16.62
C TYR A 79 -12.23 12.16 -15.14
N THR A 80 -11.07 12.67 -14.84
CA THR A 80 -10.59 12.97 -13.49
C THR A 80 -10.58 14.50 -13.26
N SER A 81 -10.23 14.96 -12.08
CA SER A 81 -10.04 16.39 -11.80
C SER A 81 -8.92 17.05 -12.63
N LEU A 82 -8.01 16.24 -13.23
CA LEU A 82 -6.92 16.70 -14.11
C LEU A 82 -7.09 16.23 -15.57
N GLY A 83 -8.33 16.06 -16.04
CA GLY A 83 -8.63 15.57 -17.37
C GLY A 83 -8.65 14.03 -17.45
N ARG A 84 -8.61 13.50 -18.66
CA ARG A 84 -8.61 12.07 -18.90
C ARG A 84 -7.22 11.46 -18.63
N LEU A 85 -7.17 10.16 -18.44
CA LEU A 85 -5.90 9.44 -18.36
C LEU A 85 -5.37 9.19 -19.78
N VAL A 86 -4.09 9.49 -19.99
CA VAL A 86 -3.35 9.28 -21.22
C VAL A 86 -2.35 8.15 -21.00
N THR A 87 -2.41 7.12 -21.82
CA THR A 87 -1.42 6.06 -21.89
C THR A 87 -0.49 6.35 -23.08
N ALA A 88 0.81 6.40 -22.86
CA ALA A 88 1.78 6.72 -23.90
C ALA A 88 3.07 5.91 -23.77
N ASN A 89 3.71 5.63 -24.91
CA ASN A 89 5.01 5.00 -25.00
C ASN A 89 6.11 6.05 -25.12
N VAL A 90 7.19 5.89 -24.39
CA VAL A 90 8.34 6.81 -24.40
C VAL A 90 9.23 6.54 -25.60
N ILE A 91 9.39 7.55 -26.46
CA ILE A 91 10.32 7.53 -27.62
C ILE A 91 11.68 8.06 -27.21
N GLN A 92 11.72 9.18 -26.45
CA GLN A 92 12.93 9.76 -25.90
C GLN A 92 12.72 9.98 -24.38
N GLN A 93 13.66 9.44 -23.60
CA GLN A 93 13.60 9.54 -22.13
C GLN A 93 13.53 10.97 -21.62
N GLY A 94 12.90 11.15 -20.49
CA GLY A 94 12.80 12.43 -19.84
C GLY A 94 11.92 12.36 -18.59
N LYS A 95 11.43 13.49 -18.13
CA LYS A 95 10.71 13.63 -16.86
C LYS A 95 9.22 13.86 -17.09
N CYS A 96 8.41 13.27 -16.23
CA CYS A 96 6.96 13.48 -16.19
C CYS A 96 6.44 13.39 -14.76
N LEU A 97 5.36 14.13 -14.49
CA LEU A 97 4.54 13.91 -13.30
C LEU A 97 3.58 12.76 -13.58
N ILE A 98 3.53 11.81 -12.66
CA ILE A 98 2.68 10.62 -12.81
C ILE A 98 1.41 10.77 -11.98
N SER A 99 0.29 10.46 -12.60
CA SER A 99 -1.03 10.36 -11.99
C SER A 99 -1.78 9.16 -12.55
N GLY A 100 -2.84 8.77 -11.89
CA GLY A 100 -3.60 7.58 -12.30
C GLY A 100 -5.03 7.62 -11.77
N PRO A 101 -5.74 6.50 -11.84
CA PRO A 101 -7.09 6.38 -11.31
C PRO A 101 -7.16 6.76 -9.83
N ALA A 102 -8.24 7.41 -9.42
CA ALA A 102 -8.44 7.81 -8.02
C ALA A 102 -8.79 6.62 -7.11
N GLU A 103 -9.33 5.55 -7.68
CA GLU A 103 -9.87 4.42 -6.96
C GLU A 103 -9.05 3.14 -7.20
N THR A 104 -8.95 2.29 -6.20
CA THR A 104 -8.23 1.00 -6.24
C THR A 104 -8.71 0.12 -7.41
N MET A 105 -10.02 0.01 -7.61
CA MET A 105 -10.57 -0.77 -8.72
C MET A 105 -10.23 -0.18 -10.09
N GLY A 106 -10.11 1.14 -10.18
CA GLY A 106 -9.65 1.81 -11.40
C GLY A 106 -8.18 1.49 -11.71
N VAL A 107 -7.32 1.41 -10.69
CA VAL A 107 -5.92 0.99 -10.85
C VAL A 107 -5.85 -0.47 -11.31
N LYS A 108 -6.65 -1.36 -10.70
CA LYS A 108 -6.72 -2.77 -11.14
C LYS A 108 -7.14 -2.88 -12.61
N ALA A 109 -8.20 -2.24 -13.00
CA ALA A 109 -8.68 -2.26 -14.40
C ALA A 109 -7.62 -1.70 -15.36
N LEU A 110 -6.86 -0.68 -14.96
CA LEU A 110 -5.76 -0.15 -15.75
C LEU A 110 -4.62 -1.16 -15.88
N ILE A 111 -4.22 -1.84 -14.81
CA ILE A 111 -3.18 -2.89 -14.84
C ILE A 111 -3.61 -4.03 -15.77
N ASP A 112 -4.87 -4.48 -15.68
CA ASP A 112 -5.41 -5.53 -16.55
C ASP A 112 -5.37 -5.09 -18.04
N GLN A 113 -5.69 -3.83 -18.35
CA GLN A 113 -5.59 -3.27 -19.70
C GLN A 113 -4.13 -3.19 -20.20
N LEU A 114 -3.19 -2.79 -19.35
CA LEU A 114 -1.76 -2.75 -19.68
C LEU A 114 -1.21 -4.16 -19.92
N SER A 115 -1.59 -5.13 -19.09
CA SER A 115 -1.22 -6.54 -19.25
C SER A 115 -1.73 -7.12 -20.58
N ALA A 116 -2.99 -6.82 -20.97
CA ALA A 116 -3.56 -7.23 -22.25
C ALA A 116 -2.82 -6.63 -23.46
N ARG A 117 -2.03 -5.56 -23.26
CA ARG A 117 -1.15 -4.93 -24.26
C ARG A 117 0.28 -5.46 -24.22
N GLY A 118 0.57 -6.49 -23.43
CA GLY A 118 1.87 -7.13 -23.30
C GLY A 118 2.80 -6.52 -22.25
N ILE A 119 2.32 -5.61 -21.41
CA ILE A 119 3.10 -5.11 -20.27
C ILE A 119 3.22 -6.23 -19.22
N GLN A 120 4.45 -6.57 -18.87
CA GLN A 120 4.74 -7.62 -17.88
C GLN A 120 4.89 -7.06 -16.46
N THR A 121 5.35 -5.82 -16.32
CA THR A 121 5.56 -5.19 -15.04
C THR A 121 4.93 -3.81 -14.99
N THR A 122 4.00 -3.59 -14.09
CA THR A 122 3.43 -2.27 -13.84
C THR A 122 3.86 -1.75 -12.46
N LEU A 123 4.58 -0.63 -12.44
CA LEU A 123 4.93 0.07 -11.21
C LEU A 123 3.82 1.07 -10.86
N VAL A 124 3.34 1.01 -9.63
CA VAL A 124 2.33 1.95 -9.12
C VAL A 124 2.97 2.82 -8.04
N ASP A 125 3.15 4.11 -8.31
CA ASP A 125 3.60 5.05 -7.30
C ASP A 125 2.43 5.36 -6.35
N GLY A 126 2.61 5.04 -5.09
CA GLY A 126 1.57 5.20 -4.08
C GLY A 126 2.12 5.63 -2.73
N ALA A 127 1.33 6.42 -2.00
CA ALA A 127 1.64 6.75 -0.61
C ALA A 127 0.94 5.78 0.33
N LEU A 128 1.67 5.21 1.30
CA LEU A 128 1.09 4.32 2.31
C LEU A 128 0.08 5.04 3.24
N SER A 129 0.04 6.37 3.22
CA SER A 129 -1.02 7.16 3.86
C SER A 129 -2.41 6.93 3.25
N ARG A 130 -2.44 6.39 2.02
CA ARG A 130 -3.64 5.84 1.38
C ARG A 130 -3.44 4.33 1.26
N MET A 131 -3.53 3.61 2.39
CA MET A 131 -3.19 2.17 2.49
C MET A 131 -3.90 1.30 1.45
N SER A 132 -5.06 1.72 0.97
CA SER A 132 -5.84 1.01 -0.07
C SER A 132 -5.07 0.64 -1.35
N LEU A 133 -3.91 1.26 -1.60
CA LEU A 133 -3.09 1.05 -2.78
C LEU A 133 -2.12 -0.10 -2.72
N ALA A 134 -1.67 -0.40 -1.52
CA ALA A 134 -0.87 -1.56 -1.26
C ALA A 134 -1.74 -2.82 -1.12
N SER A 135 -3.05 -2.70 -1.41
CA SER A 135 -3.96 -3.84 -1.35
C SER A 135 -3.50 -4.94 -2.31
N PRO A 136 -3.41 -6.17 -1.85
CA PRO A 136 -3.09 -7.33 -2.68
C PRO A 136 -4.11 -7.61 -3.78
N ALA A 137 -5.26 -6.94 -3.74
CA ALA A 137 -6.23 -6.96 -4.85
C ALA A 137 -5.70 -6.25 -6.11
N VAL A 138 -4.67 -5.44 -5.97
CA VAL A 138 -4.13 -4.60 -7.06
C VAL A 138 -2.67 -4.90 -7.37
N THR A 139 -1.86 -5.27 -6.36
CA THR A 139 -0.42 -5.42 -6.51
C THR A 139 0.07 -6.79 -6.00
N ASP A 140 1.00 -7.40 -6.74
CA ASP A 140 1.61 -8.69 -6.37
C ASP A 140 2.70 -8.53 -5.31
N GLY A 141 3.28 -7.34 -5.19
CA GLY A 141 4.35 -7.08 -4.24
C GLY A 141 4.56 -5.61 -3.90
N ILE A 142 5.25 -5.37 -2.81
CA ILE A 142 5.48 -4.06 -2.22
C ILE A 142 6.96 -3.84 -2.00
N VAL A 143 7.46 -2.67 -2.42
CA VAL A 143 8.72 -2.11 -1.94
C VAL A 143 8.37 -1.00 -0.95
N LEU A 144 8.77 -1.17 0.31
CA LEU A 144 8.40 -0.26 1.40
C LEU A 144 9.49 0.78 1.62
N ALA A 145 9.17 2.06 1.40
CA ALA A 145 10.11 3.16 1.69
C ALA A 145 9.85 3.75 3.10
N THR A 146 10.89 3.78 3.92
CA THR A 146 10.89 4.37 5.27
C THR A 146 12.12 5.26 5.48
N GLY A 147 12.25 5.96 6.59
CA GLY A 147 13.43 6.77 6.85
C GLY A 147 13.24 7.84 7.92
N ALA A 148 14.27 8.71 8.07
CA ALA A 148 14.36 9.74 9.09
C ALA A 148 13.15 10.68 9.16
N ALA A 149 12.50 10.93 8.02
CA ALA A 149 11.26 11.71 7.97
C ALA A 149 10.07 11.06 8.73
N PHE A 150 10.13 9.76 9.03
CA PHE A 150 9.10 9.04 9.77
C PHE A 150 9.41 8.94 11.27
N SER A 151 10.68 8.90 11.66
CA SER A 151 11.15 8.96 13.05
C SER A 151 12.61 9.37 13.10
N ALA A 152 12.93 10.25 14.05
CA ALA A 152 14.31 10.70 14.33
C ALA A 152 15.13 9.69 15.16
N ASN A 153 14.51 8.60 15.62
CA ASN A 153 15.11 7.59 16.48
C ASN A 153 15.11 6.24 15.78
N ILE A 154 16.28 5.62 15.59
CA ILE A 154 16.44 4.36 14.86
C ILE A 154 15.63 3.24 15.50
N PRO A 155 15.72 2.92 16.79
CA PRO A 155 14.90 1.88 17.41
C PRO A 155 13.39 2.09 17.20
N GLN A 156 12.91 3.32 17.32
CA GLN A 156 11.50 3.64 17.08
C GLN A 156 11.13 3.49 15.62
N LEU A 157 12.00 3.89 14.68
CA LEU A 157 11.80 3.72 13.25
C LEU A 157 11.70 2.23 12.86
N VAL A 158 12.61 1.42 13.39
CA VAL A 158 12.63 -0.03 13.20
C VAL A 158 11.33 -0.65 13.72
N ARG A 159 10.92 -0.32 14.96
CA ARG A 159 9.69 -0.82 15.56
C ARG A 159 8.45 -0.48 14.72
N LYS A 160 8.31 0.77 14.30
CA LYS A 160 7.20 1.21 13.44
C LYS A 160 7.19 0.49 12.08
N THR A 161 8.36 0.27 11.50
CA THR A 161 8.47 -0.43 10.21
C THR A 161 8.16 -1.92 10.37
N LYS A 162 8.59 -2.55 11.48
CA LYS A 162 8.27 -3.93 11.83
C LYS A 162 6.77 -4.13 11.99
N TYR A 163 6.07 -3.20 12.63
CA TYR A 163 4.62 -3.24 12.73
C TYR A 163 3.93 -3.22 11.35
N VAL A 164 4.36 -2.35 10.44
CA VAL A 164 3.81 -2.35 9.08
C VAL A 164 4.07 -3.68 8.36
N LYS A 165 5.28 -4.25 8.52
CA LYS A 165 5.60 -5.57 7.98
C LYS A 165 4.66 -6.64 8.55
N GLN A 166 4.44 -6.66 9.87
CA GLN A 166 3.52 -7.60 10.53
C GLN A 166 2.11 -7.53 9.93
N LEU A 167 1.63 -6.33 9.63
CA LEU A 167 0.33 -6.16 8.98
C LEU A 167 0.33 -6.68 7.53
N ILE A 168 1.39 -6.41 6.75
CA ILE A 168 1.52 -6.90 5.37
C ILE A 168 1.52 -8.43 5.34
N GLU A 169 2.16 -9.06 6.33
CA GLU A 169 2.35 -10.52 6.45
C GLU A 169 1.30 -11.20 7.34
N LEU A 170 0.14 -10.60 7.56
CA LEU A 170 -0.95 -11.25 8.30
C LEU A 170 -1.20 -12.65 7.75
N PRO A 171 -1.38 -13.67 8.62
CA PRO A 171 -1.67 -15.03 8.19
C PRO A 171 -2.93 -15.09 7.33
N ARG A 172 -2.92 -15.97 6.34
CA ARG A 172 -4.09 -16.17 5.48
C ARG A 172 -5.18 -16.94 6.22
N VAL A 173 -6.40 -16.58 5.89
CA VAL A 173 -7.59 -17.36 6.23
C VAL A 173 -7.56 -18.72 5.51
N ARG A 174 -8.33 -19.69 5.97
CA ARG A 174 -8.50 -20.98 5.31
C ARG A 174 -9.03 -20.81 3.88
N LYS A 175 -8.51 -21.62 2.95
CA LYS A 175 -8.83 -21.50 1.52
C LYS A 175 -10.30 -21.71 1.22
N GLU A 176 -10.96 -22.59 1.97
CA GLU A 176 -12.39 -22.89 1.81
C GLU A 176 -13.31 -21.69 2.05
N TRP A 177 -12.93 -20.72 2.88
CA TRP A 177 -13.72 -19.54 3.19
C TRP A 177 -13.52 -18.38 2.20
N LEU A 178 -12.43 -18.40 1.44
CA LEU A 178 -12.05 -17.32 0.55
C LEU A 178 -13.16 -16.93 -0.46
N PRO A 179 -13.79 -17.86 -1.20
CA PRO A 179 -14.80 -17.48 -2.21
C PRO A 179 -15.97 -16.73 -1.58
N THR A 180 -16.49 -17.23 -0.47
CA THR A 180 -17.66 -16.65 0.20
C THR A 180 -17.31 -15.31 0.85
N LEU A 181 -16.24 -15.27 1.68
CA LEU A 181 -15.86 -14.04 2.37
C LEU A 181 -15.44 -12.92 1.40
N SER A 182 -14.80 -13.26 0.27
CA SER A 182 -14.41 -12.28 -0.74
C SER A 182 -15.59 -11.67 -1.50
N SER A 183 -16.75 -12.32 -1.52
CA SER A 183 -17.97 -11.79 -2.14
C SER A 183 -18.72 -10.79 -1.25
N LEU A 184 -18.37 -10.72 0.05
CA LEU A 184 -19.04 -9.87 1.02
C LEU A 184 -18.42 -8.46 1.00
N SER A 185 -19.24 -7.46 0.74
CA SER A 185 -18.77 -6.07 0.57
C SER A 185 -19.02 -5.16 1.77
N SER A 186 -19.87 -5.58 2.70
CA SER A 186 -20.28 -4.76 3.85
C SER A 186 -20.65 -5.61 5.06
N GLY A 187 -20.65 -4.99 6.25
CA GLY A 187 -21.09 -5.61 7.50
C GLY A 187 -20.02 -6.37 8.27
N ILE A 188 -20.48 -7.01 9.35
CA ILE A 188 -19.70 -7.90 10.22
C ILE A 188 -20.35 -9.27 10.15
N TRP A 189 -19.52 -10.29 9.91
CA TRP A 189 -19.94 -11.68 9.70
C TRP A 189 -19.25 -12.57 10.71
N ALA A 190 -19.92 -13.65 11.13
CA ALA A 190 -19.30 -14.69 11.93
C ALA A 190 -19.04 -15.93 11.09
N VAL A 191 -17.95 -16.65 11.38
CA VAL A 191 -17.65 -17.97 10.86
C VAL A 191 -17.72 -18.94 12.04
N ASP A 192 -18.67 -19.85 12.02
CA ASP A 192 -18.84 -20.83 13.10
C ASP A 192 -17.76 -21.94 13.05
N ASP A 193 -17.85 -22.89 13.96
CA ASP A 193 -16.87 -23.98 14.05
C ASP A 193 -16.99 -24.99 12.91
N GLU A 194 -18.16 -25.13 12.31
CA GLU A 194 -18.41 -25.93 11.11
C GLU A 194 -17.95 -25.22 9.84
N GLY A 195 -17.63 -23.91 9.90
CA GLY A 195 -17.19 -23.08 8.79
C GLY A 195 -18.32 -22.40 8.03
N SER A 196 -19.54 -22.42 8.54
CA SER A 196 -20.67 -21.70 7.99
C SER A 196 -20.54 -20.20 8.28
N ILE A 197 -20.97 -19.37 7.35
CA ILE A 197 -20.82 -17.90 7.41
C ILE A 197 -22.19 -17.29 7.67
N HIS A 198 -22.28 -16.50 8.75
CA HIS A 198 -23.51 -15.90 9.24
C HIS A 198 -23.41 -14.38 9.24
N ASP A 199 -24.43 -13.71 8.68
CA ASP A 199 -24.57 -12.26 8.82
C ASP A 199 -24.99 -11.92 10.27
N LEU A 200 -24.21 -11.05 10.92
CA LEU A 200 -24.55 -10.54 12.25
C LEU A 200 -25.54 -9.37 12.21
N GLU A 201 -25.95 -8.94 11.00
CA GLU A 201 -26.81 -7.79 10.80
C GLU A 201 -26.27 -6.49 11.44
N ILE A 202 -24.95 -6.38 11.49
CA ILE A 202 -24.21 -5.22 11.97
C ILE A 202 -23.56 -4.52 10.78
N PRO A 203 -24.17 -3.51 10.18
CA PRO A 203 -23.72 -2.91 8.94
C PRO A 203 -22.44 -2.07 9.12
N SER A 204 -22.11 -1.68 10.35
CA SER A 204 -20.94 -0.85 10.62
C SER A 204 -20.38 -1.12 12.02
N ILE A 205 -19.04 -1.06 12.11
CA ILE A 205 -18.31 -1.13 13.40
C ILE A 205 -18.75 -0.06 14.41
N PHE A 206 -19.31 1.05 13.97
CA PHE A 206 -19.84 2.10 14.86
C PHE A 206 -21.06 1.64 15.66
N LEU A 207 -21.74 0.59 15.21
CA LEU A 207 -22.93 0.02 15.88
C LEU A 207 -22.59 -1.18 16.77
N ILE A 208 -21.33 -1.61 16.78
CA ILE A 208 -20.91 -2.86 17.45
C ILE A 208 -21.21 -2.85 18.95
N GLU A 209 -21.00 -1.71 19.63
CA GLU A 209 -21.27 -1.56 21.06
C GLU A 209 -22.75 -1.73 21.42
N LYS A 210 -23.64 -1.34 20.50
CA LYS A 210 -25.09 -1.49 20.68
C LYS A 210 -25.57 -2.92 20.44
N ARG A 211 -24.73 -3.74 19.79
CA ARG A 211 -25.01 -5.14 19.41
C ARG A 211 -24.07 -6.13 20.10
N GLU A 212 -23.55 -5.78 21.26
CA GLU A 212 -22.59 -6.57 22.03
C GLU A 212 -23.03 -8.01 22.24
N LYS A 213 -24.33 -8.24 22.53
CA LYS A 213 -24.89 -9.58 22.75
C LYS A 213 -24.91 -10.45 21.50
N ASP A 214 -24.95 -9.82 20.33
CA ASP A 214 -25.12 -10.52 19.05
C ASP A 214 -23.78 -10.88 18.39
N ILE A 215 -22.70 -10.15 18.73
CA ILE A 215 -21.42 -10.28 18.03
C ILE A 215 -20.80 -11.68 18.12
N PHE A 216 -21.05 -12.41 19.19
CA PHE A 216 -20.54 -13.77 19.40
C PHE A 216 -21.63 -14.85 19.34
N ARG A 217 -22.76 -14.55 18.70
CA ARG A 217 -23.92 -15.48 18.59
C ARG A 217 -23.52 -16.78 17.88
N TYR A 218 -22.60 -16.71 16.90
CA TYR A 218 -22.17 -17.84 16.08
C TYR A 218 -20.70 -18.20 16.30
N GLY A 219 -20.07 -17.73 17.36
CA GLY A 219 -18.67 -18.01 17.67
C GLY A 219 -17.79 -16.77 17.78
N THR A 220 -16.49 -16.98 17.90
CA THR A 220 -15.51 -15.90 18.11
C THR A 220 -14.68 -15.56 16.88
N ARG A 221 -14.97 -16.18 15.74
CA ARG A 221 -14.31 -15.91 14.47
C ARG A 221 -15.14 -14.91 13.68
N LEU A 222 -14.62 -13.70 13.51
CA LEU A 222 -15.36 -12.56 12.96
C LEU A 222 -14.69 -12.06 11.69
N PHE A 223 -15.44 -11.88 10.62
CA PHE A 223 -15.00 -11.18 9.41
C PHE A 223 -15.57 -9.76 9.40
N VAL A 224 -14.69 -8.78 9.31
CA VAL A 224 -15.04 -7.34 9.26
C VAL A 224 -14.62 -6.77 7.93
N THR A 225 -15.58 -6.35 7.12
CA THR A 225 -15.32 -5.75 5.79
C THR A 225 -14.79 -4.32 5.86
N GLY A 226 -15.07 -3.63 6.97
CA GLY A 226 -14.72 -2.24 7.21
C GLY A 226 -13.33 -2.03 7.83
N ALA A 227 -13.09 -0.80 8.29
CA ALA A 227 -11.83 -0.41 8.92
C ALA A 227 -11.69 -0.99 10.33
N ILE A 228 -10.52 -1.53 10.64
CA ILE A 228 -10.16 -2.03 11.97
C ILE A 228 -9.45 -0.90 12.72
N SER A 229 -10.16 -0.30 13.66
CA SER A 229 -9.66 0.81 14.49
C SER A 229 -9.27 0.35 15.89
N ASP A 230 -8.56 1.21 16.62
CA ASP A 230 -8.26 1.00 18.05
C ASP A 230 -9.54 0.76 18.86
N LYS A 231 -10.61 1.48 18.53
CA LYS A 231 -11.91 1.33 19.22
C LYS A 231 -12.45 -0.09 19.06
N LEU A 232 -12.42 -0.66 17.87
CA LEU A 232 -12.87 -2.03 17.62
C LEU A 232 -12.02 -3.05 18.37
N LEU A 233 -10.70 -2.96 18.29
CA LEU A 233 -9.82 -3.91 18.96
C LEU A 233 -9.97 -3.83 20.48
N ASN A 234 -10.05 -2.64 21.06
CA ASN A 234 -10.28 -2.47 22.48
C ASN A 234 -11.65 -3.01 22.93
N PHE A 235 -12.70 -2.80 22.13
CA PHE A 235 -14.01 -3.39 22.40
C PHE A 235 -13.95 -4.92 22.44
N LEU A 236 -13.30 -5.55 21.44
CA LEU A 236 -13.16 -7.02 21.39
C LEU A 236 -12.35 -7.57 22.57
N ARG A 237 -11.28 -6.88 22.98
CA ARG A 237 -10.48 -7.23 24.16
C ARG A 237 -11.29 -7.21 25.45
N GLN A 238 -12.17 -6.24 25.64
CA GLN A 238 -13.02 -6.12 26.81
C GLN A 238 -13.98 -7.31 26.98
N GLN A 239 -14.29 -8.01 25.89
CA GLN A 239 -15.19 -9.17 25.93
C GLN A 239 -14.56 -10.42 26.58
N ARG A 240 -13.25 -10.40 26.86
CA ARG A 240 -12.48 -11.50 27.49
C ARG A 240 -12.66 -12.85 26.81
N LYS A 241 -12.87 -12.86 25.49
CA LYS A 241 -12.93 -14.03 24.62
C LYS A 241 -11.74 -13.99 23.67
N GLN A 242 -11.22 -15.16 23.33
CA GLN A 242 -10.22 -15.26 22.29
C GLN A 242 -10.89 -15.10 20.92
N VAL A 243 -10.58 -14.02 20.22
CA VAL A 243 -11.17 -13.66 18.94
C VAL A 243 -10.20 -13.94 17.82
N GLU A 244 -10.69 -14.57 16.76
CA GLU A 244 -10.01 -14.63 15.47
C GLU A 244 -10.67 -13.62 14.52
N LEU A 245 -9.99 -12.49 14.30
CA LEU A 245 -10.48 -11.39 13.49
C LEU A 245 -9.98 -11.50 12.07
N ILE A 246 -10.88 -11.66 11.11
CA ILE A 246 -10.58 -11.74 9.69
C ILE A 246 -10.81 -10.37 9.05
N VAL A 247 -9.85 -9.91 8.23
CA VAL A 247 -9.91 -8.67 7.45
C VAL A 247 -9.73 -8.98 5.97
N SER A 248 -10.21 -8.09 5.09
CA SER A 248 -10.00 -8.27 3.65
C SER A 248 -8.51 -8.28 3.29
N ASP A 249 -7.79 -7.30 3.79
CA ASP A 249 -6.33 -7.19 3.69
C ASP A 249 -5.79 -6.20 4.75
N PHE A 250 -4.47 -6.12 4.85
CA PHE A 250 -3.80 -5.28 5.84
C PHE A 250 -4.12 -3.79 5.72
N THR A 251 -4.56 -3.31 4.56
CA THR A 251 -4.88 -1.90 4.33
C THR A 251 -6.14 -1.44 5.05
N LYS A 252 -6.92 -2.39 5.58
CA LYS A 252 -8.09 -2.14 6.43
C LYS A 252 -7.71 -1.92 7.89
N VAL A 253 -6.46 -2.18 8.29
CA VAL A 253 -6.04 -2.07 9.69
C VAL A 253 -5.48 -0.67 9.96
N PHE A 254 -6.23 0.11 10.73
CA PHE A 254 -5.90 1.48 11.17
C PHE A 254 -5.56 1.54 12.65
N ALA A 255 -5.46 0.40 13.30
CA ALA A 255 -5.10 0.32 14.71
C ALA A 255 -3.65 0.79 14.94
N THR A 256 -3.40 1.39 16.09
CA THR A 256 -2.04 1.69 16.56
C THR A 256 -1.31 0.42 16.92
N GLN A 257 0.03 0.46 16.85
CA GLN A 257 0.86 -0.69 17.19
C GLN A 257 0.59 -1.18 18.62
N GLU A 258 0.46 -0.24 19.55
CA GLU A 258 0.25 -0.53 20.96
C GLU A 258 -1.04 -1.32 21.21
N VAL A 259 -2.12 -0.92 20.54
CA VAL A 259 -3.43 -1.60 20.67
C VAL A 259 -3.43 -2.95 19.95
N TYR A 260 -2.81 -3.02 18.77
CA TYR A 260 -2.65 -4.28 18.04
C TYR A 260 -1.82 -5.31 18.85
N ASP A 261 -0.67 -4.89 19.38
CA ASP A 261 0.21 -5.75 20.16
C ASP A 261 -0.48 -6.24 21.45
N ALA A 262 -1.32 -5.38 22.07
CA ALA A 262 -2.10 -5.76 23.22
C ALA A 262 -3.20 -6.77 22.86
N PHE A 263 -3.88 -6.58 21.71
CA PHE A 263 -4.88 -7.52 21.21
C PHE A 263 -4.28 -8.92 20.98
N VAL A 264 -3.11 -8.99 20.32
CA VAL A 264 -2.44 -10.28 20.05
C VAL A 264 -1.89 -10.92 21.34
N ARG A 265 -1.31 -10.14 22.27
CA ARG A 265 -0.80 -10.68 23.56
C ARG A 265 -1.87 -11.31 24.41
N GLU A 266 -3.11 -10.91 24.30
CA GLU A 266 -4.26 -11.50 25.00
C GLU A 266 -4.76 -12.81 24.34
N GLY A 267 -4.03 -13.34 23.34
CA GLY A 267 -4.37 -14.59 22.68
C GLY A 267 -5.29 -14.43 21.46
N ASN A 268 -5.63 -13.20 21.08
CA ASN A 268 -6.42 -12.95 19.89
C ASN A 268 -5.53 -13.09 18.62
N ARG A 269 -6.17 -13.34 17.49
CA ARG A 269 -5.49 -13.47 16.19
C ARG A 269 -6.13 -12.57 15.16
N MET A 270 -5.31 -12.09 14.22
CA MET A 270 -5.81 -11.39 13.03
C MET A 270 -5.36 -12.14 11.77
N LEU A 271 -6.29 -12.39 10.87
CA LEU A 271 -6.08 -13.09 9.59
C LEU A 271 -6.51 -12.18 8.44
N SER A 272 -5.98 -12.43 7.25
CA SER A 272 -6.40 -11.71 6.04
C SER A 272 -6.88 -12.64 4.94
N LEU A 273 -7.82 -12.17 4.12
CA LEU A 273 -8.24 -12.88 2.91
C LEU A 273 -7.14 -12.82 1.86
N MET A 274 -6.56 -11.66 1.67
CA MET A 274 -5.55 -11.38 0.66
C MET A 274 -4.21 -11.05 1.30
N HIS A 275 -3.12 -11.52 0.68
CA HIS A 275 -1.77 -11.38 1.18
C HIS A 275 -0.90 -10.62 0.18
N SER A 276 -0.07 -9.70 0.66
CA SER A 276 0.95 -9.01 -0.14
C SER A 276 2.34 -9.54 0.15
N ASN A 277 3.21 -9.49 -0.86
CA ASN A 277 4.61 -9.84 -0.69
C ASN A 277 5.43 -8.57 -0.43
N LEU A 278 6.09 -8.47 0.72
CA LEU A 278 7.09 -7.44 0.96
C LEU A 278 8.41 -7.86 0.31
N ILE A 279 8.73 -7.25 -0.84
CA ILE A 279 9.90 -7.60 -1.65
C ILE A 279 11.18 -7.06 -0.99
N ALA A 280 11.15 -5.78 -0.57
CA ALA A 280 12.28 -5.10 0.03
C ALA A 280 11.84 -3.88 0.83
N VAL A 281 12.74 -3.41 1.69
CA VAL A 281 12.61 -2.12 2.38
C VAL A 281 13.72 -1.19 1.92
N THR A 282 13.39 0.05 1.59
CA THR A 282 14.37 1.10 1.35
C THR A 282 14.36 2.10 2.50
N VAL A 283 15.55 2.48 2.95
CA VAL A 283 15.72 3.47 4.01
C VAL A 283 16.31 4.77 3.46
N ASN A 284 15.75 5.90 3.89
CA ASN A 284 16.31 7.22 3.66
C ASN A 284 16.78 7.80 5.00
N PRO A 285 18.10 7.92 5.24
CA PRO A 285 18.63 8.45 6.51
C PRO A 285 18.45 9.96 6.68
N TYR A 286 18.08 10.69 5.62
CA TYR A 286 17.94 12.15 5.66
C TYR A 286 16.49 12.56 5.96
N SER A 287 16.36 13.55 6.83
CA SER A 287 15.07 14.20 7.13
C SER A 287 15.03 15.62 6.58
N PRO A 288 13.86 16.05 6.02
CA PRO A 288 13.66 17.46 5.65
C PRO A 288 13.79 18.43 6.82
N ALA A 289 13.65 17.94 8.06
CA ALA A 289 13.85 18.71 9.28
C ALA A 289 15.34 18.97 9.62
N GLY A 290 16.26 18.57 8.72
CA GLY A 290 17.69 18.90 8.84
C GLY A 290 18.53 17.94 9.70
N PHE A 291 17.97 16.80 10.13
CA PHE A 291 18.75 15.78 10.85
C PHE A 291 19.01 14.54 9.99
N TYR A 292 20.02 13.79 10.40
CA TYR A 292 20.51 12.60 9.73
C TYR A 292 20.60 11.44 10.73
N LEU A 293 20.18 10.25 10.29
CA LEU A 293 20.38 9.00 11.02
C LEU A 293 21.61 8.28 10.46
N ASP A 294 22.39 7.64 11.31
CA ASP A 294 23.50 6.81 10.82
C ASP A 294 22.98 5.70 9.91
N SER A 295 23.38 5.77 8.66
CA SER A 295 22.88 4.93 7.57
C SER A 295 23.17 3.45 7.79
N GLU A 296 24.38 3.12 8.25
CA GLU A 296 24.80 1.72 8.41
C GLU A 296 24.07 1.09 9.60
N THR A 297 24.06 1.77 10.73
CA THR A 297 23.30 1.33 11.92
C THR A 297 21.81 1.16 11.60
N LEU A 298 21.22 2.10 10.86
CA LEU A 298 19.82 2.02 10.45
C LEU A 298 19.57 0.79 9.58
N ARG A 299 20.40 0.60 8.54
CA ARG A 299 20.27 -0.52 7.61
C ARG A 299 20.43 -1.86 8.30
N GLU A 300 21.46 -2.00 9.17
CA GLU A 300 21.75 -3.25 9.88
C GLU A 300 20.64 -3.61 10.87
N GLN A 301 20.21 -2.65 11.71
CA GLN A 301 19.14 -2.90 12.65
C GLN A 301 17.82 -3.24 11.94
N MET A 302 17.51 -2.52 10.85
CA MET A 302 16.32 -2.79 10.07
C MET A 302 16.36 -4.17 9.43
N SER A 303 17.48 -4.56 8.81
CA SER A 303 17.66 -5.86 8.15
C SER A 303 17.52 -7.01 9.15
N ARG A 304 18.16 -6.90 10.31
CA ARG A 304 18.10 -7.90 11.38
C ARG A 304 16.67 -8.11 11.90
N GLU A 305 15.93 -7.03 12.12
CA GLU A 305 14.60 -7.08 12.71
C GLU A 305 13.50 -7.46 11.73
N LEU A 306 13.69 -7.17 10.44
CA LEU A 306 12.66 -7.41 9.43
C LEU A 306 12.85 -8.73 8.66
N ASN A 307 14.05 -9.28 8.64
CA ASN A 307 14.38 -10.47 7.84
C ASN A 307 13.92 -10.35 6.37
N VAL A 308 14.13 -9.17 5.77
CA VAL A 308 13.92 -8.87 4.34
C VAL A 308 15.09 -8.03 3.84
N PRO A 309 15.37 -7.98 2.53
CA PRO A 309 16.39 -7.10 1.99
C PRO A 309 16.14 -5.64 2.35
N VAL A 310 17.16 -4.95 2.91
CA VAL A 310 17.10 -3.54 3.27
C VAL A 310 18.22 -2.78 2.57
N TYR A 311 17.84 -1.71 1.86
CA TYR A 311 18.76 -0.89 1.07
C TYR A 311 18.72 0.57 1.50
N ASP A 312 19.88 1.18 1.71
CA ASP A 312 19.97 2.65 1.79
C ASP A 312 19.83 3.21 0.38
N ILE A 313 18.72 3.87 0.12
CA ILE A 313 18.40 4.35 -1.23
C ILE A 313 19.36 5.47 -1.68
N MET A 314 19.99 6.16 -0.74
CA MET A 314 20.95 7.23 -1.04
C MET A 314 22.34 6.69 -1.39
N LYS A 315 22.65 5.45 -0.97
CA LYS A 315 23.94 4.78 -1.23
C LYS A 315 23.89 3.79 -2.41
N ILE A 316 22.72 3.49 -2.95
CA ILE A 316 22.59 2.63 -4.13
C ILE A 316 23.21 3.39 -5.31
N THR A 317 24.45 3.04 -5.62
CA THR A 317 25.16 3.58 -6.78
C THR A 317 24.59 2.99 -8.07
N SER A 318 24.86 3.72 -9.14
CA SER A 318 24.57 3.22 -10.49
C SER A 318 25.25 1.89 -10.76
N PRO A 319 24.67 1.05 -11.58
CA PRO A 319 25.32 -0.16 -12.09
C PRO A 319 26.60 0.20 -12.82
#